data_fb46194bd896b0a734d0dec5884f8f37
#
_entry.id   fb46194bd896b0a734d0dec5884f8f37
#
_cell.length_a   1.000
_cell.length_b   1.000
_cell.length_c   1.000
_cell.angle_alpha   90.00
_cell.angle_beta   90.00
_cell.angle_gamma   90.00
#
_symmetry.space_group_name_H-M   'P 1'
#
loop_
_entity.id
_entity.type
_entity.pdbx_description
1 polymer ?
#
loop_
_entity_poly.entity_id
_entity_poly.type
_entity_poly.pdbx_seq_one_letter_code
_entity_poly.pdbx_strand_id
1 'polypeptide(L)'
;MAQIRIISPQAVGRVAITAIVPGIVTYHVYWDGRIEKYIPRAIQKGYEDKYKYIYHDEKGQKYEIGFASIKPTKVYGSKNGTVNLIVLRCVQDVYRDGNKHYKLTINSQRDYANEYRWASLLGEKLEDCFDDIVCNGFSMSDGSPVVSPSHLNGKNGDKRYLRKDRSGKILGLTATPHELDIKRQIAWNEALYKFGWKSL
;
A
#
# COMPACT_ATOMS: atom_id res chain seq x y z
N MET A 1 -5.95 -15.22 1.47
CA MET A 1 -6.64 -14.03 0.93
C MET A 1 -6.64 -12.95 2.00
N ALA A 2 -5.97 -11.84 1.78
CA ALA A 2 -6.06 -10.70 2.68
C ALA A 2 -7.45 -10.09 2.60
N GLN A 3 -8.15 -10.02 3.72
CA GLN A 3 -9.49 -9.42 3.81
C GLN A 3 -9.38 -8.03 4.43
N ILE A 4 -10.08 -7.06 3.83
CA ILE A 4 -10.27 -5.75 4.48
C ILE A 4 -11.35 -5.92 5.54
N ARG A 5 -11.00 -5.64 6.78
CA ARG A 5 -11.98 -5.45 7.84
C ARG A 5 -12.14 -3.96 8.11
N ILE A 6 -13.35 -3.45 7.89
CA ILE A 6 -13.70 -2.07 8.27
C ILE A 6 -14.22 -2.13 9.70
N ILE A 7 -13.48 -1.51 10.62
CA ILE A 7 -13.88 -1.41 12.02
C ILE A 7 -14.41 0.00 12.23
N SER A 8 -15.71 0.13 12.42
CA SER A 8 -16.33 1.36 12.92
C SER A 8 -16.63 1.20 14.42
N PRO A 9 -16.54 2.26 15.23
CA PRO A 9 -16.87 2.17 16.64
C PRO A 9 -18.35 1.82 16.83
N GLN A 10 -18.63 0.63 17.41
CA GLN A 10 -19.99 0.23 17.77
C GLN A 10 -20.50 1.06 18.97
N ALA A 11 -21.74 1.50 18.88
CA ALA A 11 -22.44 2.12 19.99
C ALA A 11 -22.82 1.05 21.04
N VAL A 12 -22.18 1.03 22.17
CA VAL A 12 -22.61 0.28 23.36
C VAL A 12 -23.34 1.23 24.32
N GLY A 13 -24.51 0.81 24.68
CA GLY A 13 -25.60 1.45 25.38
C GLY A 13 -25.33 2.49 26.47
N ARG A 14 -26.33 3.43 26.57
CA ARG A 14 -26.58 4.53 27.52
C ARG A 14 -25.44 5.52 27.80
N VAL A 15 -25.48 6.50 27.06
CA VAL A 15 -25.12 7.89 26.95
C VAL A 15 -24.73 8.59 28.27
N ALA A 16 -23.43 8.64 28.52
CA ALA A 16 -22.78 9.91 28.77
C ALA A 16 -22.54 10.52 27.39
N ILE A 17 -22.81 11.80 27.17
CA ILE A 17 -22.38 12.52 25.96
C ILE A 17 -20.86 12.60 26.07
N THR A 18 -20.20 11.52 25.71
CA THR A 18 -18.75 11.49 25.59
C THR A 18 -18.43 12.33 24.36
N ALA A 19 -17.74 13.42 24.58
CA ALA A 19 -17.29 14.28 23.49
C ALA A 19 -16.68 13.41 22.40
N ILE A 20 -17.14 13.56 21.15
CA ILE A 20 -16.57 12.85 20.01
C ILE A 20 -15.14 13.34 19.88
N VAL A 21 -14.17 12.48 20.15
CA VAL A 21 -12.75 12.76 19.93
C VAL A 21 -12.48 12.55 18.44
N PRO A 22 -12.12 13.61 17.70
CA PRO A 22 -11.74 13.48 16.30
C PRO A 22 -10.51 12.59 16.16
N GLY A 23 -10.45 11.82 15.09
CA GLY A 23 -9.32 10.93 14.79
C GLY A 23 -8.93 10.96 13.32
N ILE A 24 -7.96 10.15 12.97
CA ILE A 24 -7.46 10.05 11.60
C ILE A 24 -7.82 8.68 11.05
N VAL A 25 -8.28 8.61 9.81
CA VAL A 25 -8.49 7.31 9.14
C VAL A 25 -7.16 6.57 9.11
N THR A 26 -7.12 5.40 9.71
CA THR A 26 -5.88 4.66 9.92
C THR A 26 -5.99 3.26 9.32
N TYR A 27 -4.97 2.88 8.54
CA TYR A 27 -4.76 1.53 8.09
C TYR A 27 -3.80 0.82 9.02
N HIS A 28 -4.24 -0.31 9.59
CA HIS A 28 -3.41 -1.24 10.32
C HIS A 28 -3.05 -2.41 9.40
N VAL A 29 -1.76 -2.58 9.15
CA VAL A 29 -1.21 -3.64 8.30
C VAL A 29 -0.49 -4.62 9.21
N TYR A 30 -0.89 -5.88 9.18
CA TYR A 30 -0.34 -6.90 10.07
C TYR A 30 0.57 -7.87 9.31
N TRP A 31 1.58 -8.38 9.96
CA TRP A 31 2.55 -9.33 9.44
C TRP A 31 1.92 -10.59 8.81
N ASP A 32 0.72 -10.98 9.24
CA ASP A 32 -0.02 -12.13 8.73
C ASP A 32 -0.81 -11.83 7.42
N GLY A 33 -0.63 -10.65 6.84
CA GLY A 33 -1.30 -10.20 5.62
C GLY A 33 -2.66 -9.55 5.84
N ARG A 34 -3.13 -9.48 7.07
CA ARG A 34 -4.39 -8.83 7.42
C ARG A 34 -4.24 -7.30 7.33
N ILE A 35 -5.25 -6.64 6.77
CA ILE A 35 -5.31 -5.19 6.67
C ILE A 35 -6.65 -4.71 7.19
N GLU A 36 -6.63 -3.82 8.17
CA GLU A 36 -7.81 -3.24 8.80
C GLU A 36 -7.83 -1.73 8.59
N LYS A 37 -8.99 -1.19 8.19
CA LYS A 37 -9.22 0.26 8.06
C LYS A 37 -10.06 0.73 9.23
N TYR A 38 -9.50 1.58 10.08
CA TYR A 38 -10.23 2.27 11.14
C TYR A 38 -10.73 3.63 10.62
N ILE A 39 -12.04 3.86 10.75
CA ILE A 39 -12.67 5.13 10.39
C ILE A 39 -13.23 5.77 11.67
N PRO A 40 -12.70 6.91 12.15
CA PRO A 40 -13.19 7.56 13.34
C PRO A 40 -14.57 8.19 13.10
N ARG A 41 -15.33 8.45 14.18
CA ARG A 41 -16.65 9.10 14.09
C ARG A 41 -16.59 10.55 13.58
N ALA A 42 -15.48 11.24 13.81
CA ALA A 42 -15.19 12.56 13.25
C ALA A 42 -13.73 12.58 12.79
N ILE A 43 -13.46 13.22 11.67
CA ILE A 43 -12.11 13.39 11.16
C ILE A 43 -11.45 14.59 11.85
N GLN A 44 -10.22 14.42 12.26
CA GLN A 44 -9.39 15.48 12.81
C GLN A 44 -9.11 16.53 11.73
N LYS A 45 -9.31 17.82 12.08
CA LYS A 45 -9.05 18.95 11.18
C LYS A 45 -7.63 18.91 10.61
N GLY A 46 -7.51 19.04 9.29
CA GLY A 46 -6.24 19.01 8.54
C GLY A 46 -5.77 17.59 8.13
N TYR A 47 -6.62 16.57 8.37
CA TYR A 47 -6.36 15.18 7.97
C TYR A 47 -7.48 14.60 7.10
N GLU A 48 -8.33 15.43 6.54
CA GLU A 48 -9.47 15.05 5.71
C GLU A 48 -9.03 14.38 4.41
N ASP A 49 -7.86 14.77 3.92
CA ASP A 49 -7.22 14.28 2.68
C ASP A 49 -6.03 13.35 2.93
N LYS A 50 -5.94 12.74 4.12
CA LYS A 50 -4.82 11.89 4.50
C LYS A 50 -5.26 10.62 5.20
N TYR A 51 -4.49 9.55 4.98
CA TYR A 51 -4.61 8.32 5.74
C TYR A 51 -3.30 8.04 6.48
N LYS A 52 -3.42 7.58 7.74
CA LYS A 52 -2.30 7.09 8.55
C LYS A 52 -2.09 5.60 8.29
N TYR A 53 -0.84 5.15 8.26
CA TYR A 53 -0.48 3.74 8.12
C TYR A 53 0.39 3.29 9.28
N ILE A 54 0.03 2.14 9.87
CA ILE A 54 0.75 1.51 10.99
C ILE A 54 0.96 0.05 10.63
N TYR A 55 2.21 -0.41 10.67
CA TYR A 55 2.54 -1.82 10.53
C TYR A 55 2.65 -2.48 11.90
N HIS A 56 2.21 -3.74 12.00
CA HIS A 56 2.31 -4.56 13.20
C HIS A 56 3.10 -5.82 12.86
N ASP A 57 4.23 -6.04 13.54
CA ASP A 57 5.03 -7.24 13.35
C ASP A 57 4.45 -8.45 14.09
N GLU A 58 5.07 -9.62 13.95
CA GLU A 58 4.68 -10.86 14.59
C GLU A 58 4.74 -10.83 16.12
N LYS A 59 5.56 -9.92 16.68
CA LYS A 59 5.72 -9.71 18.13
C LYS A 59 4.74 -8.70 18.69
N GLY A 60 3.87 -8.14 17.84
CA GLY A 60 2.89 -7.11 18.18
C GLY A 60 3.48 -5.71 18.31
N GLN A 61 4.75 -5.50 17.94
CA GLN A 61 5.36 -4.18 17.89
C GLN A 61 4.72 -3.37 16.76
N LYS A 62 4.46 -2.08 17.05
CA LYS A 62 3.84 -1.13 16.13
C LYS A 62 4.90 -0.22 15.53
N TYR A 63 4.83 -0.05 14.23
CA TYR A 63 5.69 0.83 13.45
C TYR A 63 4.83 1.87 12.75
N GLU A 64 4.95 3.13 13.14
CA GLU A 64 4.22 4.23 12.51
C GLU A 64 4.90 4.63 11.20
N ILE A 65 4.30 4.24 10.08
CA ILE A 65 4.87 4.49 8.75
C ILE A 65 4.68 5.96 8.33
N GLY A 66 3.63 6.60 8.85
CA GLY A 66 3.32 7.99 8.53
C GLY A 66 2.01 8.15 7.76
N PHE A 67 1.93 9.23 6.99
CA PHE A 67 0.72 9.64 6.29
C PHE A 67 0.88 9.50 4.78
N ALA A 68 -0.23 9.19 4.11
CA ALA A 68 -0.33 9.25 2.67
C ALA A 68 -1.48 10.19 2.27
N SER A 69 -1.22 11.11 1.36
CA SER A 69 -2.24 11.98 0.78
C SER A 69 -3.14 11.19 -0.14
N ILE A 70 -4.44 11.45 -0.05
CA ILE A 70 -5.45 10.85 -0.92
C ILE A 70 -5.94 11.86 -1.95
N LYS A 71 -6.29 11.34 -3.12
CA LYS A 71 -7.00 12.05 -4.18
C LYS A 71 -8.32 11.33 -4.42
N PRO A 72 -9.46 11.87 -3.92
CA PRO A 72 -10.77 11.37 -4.30
C PRO A 72 -10.97 11.55 -5.80
N THR A 73 -11.35 10.47 -6.48
CA THR A 73 -11.46 10.43 -7.94
C THR A 73 -12.70 9.62 -8.30
N LYS A 74 -13.41 10.01 -9.37
CA LYS A 74 -14.49 9.18 -9.91
C LYS A 74 -13.93 7.82 -10.32
N VAL A 75 -14.66 6.75 -10.03
CA VAL A 75 -14.26 5.41 -10.48
C VAL A 75 -14.16 5.39 -12.01
N TYR A 76 -12.94 5.19 -12.53
CA TYR A 76 -12.70 5.12 -13.96
C TYR A 76 -13.47 3.96 -14.59
N GLY A 77 -14.13 4.21 -15.70
CA GLY A 77 -14.96 3.22 -16.39
C GLY A 77 -16.35 2.97 -15.75
N SER A 78 -16.73 3.74 -14.71
CA SER A 78 -18.05 3.65 -14.09
C SER A 78 -18.82 4.97 -14.19
N LYS A 79 -20.16 4.87 -14.26
CA LYS A 79 -21.03 6.07 -14.21
C LYS A 79 -21.05 6.69 -12.81
N ASN A 80 -20.91 5.88 -11.77
CA ASN A 80 -21.06 6.27 -10.37
C ASN A 80 -19.91 5.76 -9.51
N GLY A 81 -19.77 6.35 -8.33
CA GLY A 81 -18.80 5.95 -7.31
C GLY A 81 -17.54 6.79 -7.30
N THR A 82 -16.90 6.80 -6.14
CA THR A 82 -15.63 7.48 -5.88
C THR A 82 -14.63 6.46 -5.35
N VAL A 83 -13.38 6.59 -5.74
CA VAL A 83 -12.23 5.85 -5.22
C VAL A 83 -11.22 6.84 -4.68
N ASN A 84 -10.62 6.53 -3.54
CA ASN A 84 -9.50 7.29 -3.01
C ASN A 84 -8.19 6.69 -3.50
N LEU A 85 -7.46 7.47 -4.28
CA LEU A 85 -6.15 7.10 -4.78
C LEU A 85 -5.07 7.71 -3.90
N ILE A 86 -4.10 6.91 -3.49
CA ILE A 86 -2.91 7.37 -2.79
C ILE A 86 -1.95 7.97 -3.78
N VAL A 87 -1.49 9.18 -3.49
CA VAL A 87 -0.51 9.92 -4.31
C VAL A 87 0.88 9.46 -3.90
N LEU A 88 1.45 8.49 -4.60
CA LEU A 88 2.70 7.82 -4.21
C LEU A 88 3.93 8.72 -4.22
N ARG A 89 3.94 9.80 -5.01
CA ARG A 89 5.01 10.81 -4.98
C ARG A 89 5.01 11.67 -3.71
N CYS A 90 3.91 11.63 -2.94
CA CYS A 90 3.73 12.40 -1.70
C CYS A 90 3.83 11.54 -0.45
N VAL A 91 4.07 10.23 -0.57
CA VAL A 91 4.34 9.37 0.59
C VAL A 91 5.82 9.42 0.94
N GLN A 92 6.13 9.01 2.17
CA GLN A 92 7.52 8.82 2.58
C GLN A 92 8.19 7.75 1.71
N ASP A 93 9.20 8.12 0.96
CA ASP A 93 9.90 7.21 0.02
C ASP A 93 10.97 6.35 0.71
N VAL A 94 11.46 6.76 1.88
CA VAL A 94 12.38 6.00 2.72
C VAL A 94 11.85 5.94 4.14
N TYR A 95 11.70 4.75 4.66
CA TYR A 95 11.33 4.50 6.04
C TYR A 95 12.38 3.63 6.72
N ARG A 96 12.69 3.91 7.98
CA ARG A 96 13.58 3.09 8.78
C ARG A 96 13.26 3.26 10.27
N ASP A 97 12.95 2.15 10.92
CA ASP A 97 12.70 2.07 12.35
C ASP A 97 13.09 0.67 12.85
N GLY A 98 14.11 0.58 13.69
CA GLY A 98 14.68 -0.69 14.14
C GLY A 98 15.12 -1.57 12.96
N ASN A 99 14.56 -2.77 12.90
CA ASN A 99 14.84 -3.74 11.84
C ASN A 99 13.85 -3.63 10.65
N LYS A 100 12.88 -2.74 10.73
CA LYS A 100 11.90 -2.51 9.65
C LYS A 100 12.30 -1.31 8.81
N HIS A 101 12.41 -1.54 7.51
CA HIS A 101 12.75 -0.48 6.58
C HIS A 101 12.24 -0.77 5.18
N TYR A 102 12.09 0.28 4.40
CA TYR A 102 11.88 0.19 2.95
C TYR A 102 12.41 1.42 2.23
N LYS A 103 12.66 1.25 0.96
CA LYS A 103 12.80 2.32 -0.01
C LYS A 103 11.73 2.14 -1.09
N LEU A 104 10.97 3.20 -1.38
CA LEU A 104 10.00 3.23 -2.47
C LEU A 104 10.63 3.92 -3.69
N THR A 105 10.69 3.21 -4.80
CA THR A 105 11.11 3.78 -6.08
C THR A 105 9.98 3.58 -7.07
N ILE A 106 9.43 4.68 -7.59
CA ILE A 106 8.42 4.67 -8.65
C ILE A 106 9.06 5.20 -9.93
N ASN A 107 9.11 4.38 -10.96
CA ASN A 107 9.70 4.72 -12.25
C ASN A 107 8.62 4.91 -13.33
N SER A 108 7.62 5.75 -13.03
CA SER A 108 6.49 5.99 -13.93
C SER A 108 5.68 7.20 -13.48
N GLN A 109 4.93 7.81 -14.40
CA GLN A 109 3.92 8.81 -14.08
C GLN A 109 2.60 8.19 -13.58
N ARG A 110 2.47 6.85 -13.60
CA ARG A 110 1.35 6.08 -13.06
C ARG A 110 1.56 5.86 -11.56
N ASP A 111 1.58 6.90 -10.79
CA ASP A 111 1.95 6.91 -9.37
C ASP A 111 0.75 7.09 -8.43
N TYR A 112 -0.42 6.60 -8.86
CA TYR A 112 -1.65 6.61 -8.08
C TYR A 112 -2.11 5.19 -7.78
N ALA A 113 -1.97 4.76 -6.52
CA ALA A 113 -2.39 3.44 -6.06
C ALA A 113 -3.74 3.49 -5.34
N ASN A 114 -4.54 2.44 -5.46
CA ASN A 114 -5.67 2.25 -4.57
C ASN A 114 -5.21 2.21 -3.09
N GLU A 115 -6.00 2.77 -2.18
CA GLU A 115 -5.66 2.87 -0.75
C GLU A 115 -5.29 1.53 -0.11
N TYR A 116 -6.01 0.46 -0.49
CA TYR A 116 -5.72 -0.89 -0.02
C TYR A 116 -4.44 -1.45 -0.65
N ARG A 117 -4.21 -1.18 -1.94
CA ARG A 117 -2.99 -1.64 -2.63
C ARG A 117 -1.74 -0.97 -2.11
N TRP A 118 -1.84 0.28 -1.67
CA TRP A 118 -0.74 0.93 -0.96
C TRP A 118 -0.48 0.26 0.39
N ALA A 119 -1.52 -0.03 1.20
CA ALA A 119 -1.37 -0.77 2.45
C ALA A 119 -0.74 -2.15 2.24
N SER A 120 -1.17 -2.87 1.20
CA SER A 120 -0.62 -4.15 0.78
C SER A 120 0.87 -4.05 0.43
N LEU A 121 1.24 -3.06 -0.41
CA LEU A 121 2.64 -2.82 -0.80
C LEU A 121 3.53 -2.46 0.41
N LEU A 122 3.00 -1.70 1.38
CA LEU A 122 3.73 -1.41 2.63
C LEU A 122 4.01 -2.69 3.42
N GLY A 123 3.02 -3.57 3.57
CA GLY A 123 3.17 -4.85 4.25
C GLY A 123 4.28 -5.70 3.64
N GLU A 124 4.25 -5.86 2.32
CA GLU A 124 5.26 -6.61 1.56
C GLU A 124 6.67 -6.04 1.76
N LYS A 125 6.80 -4.71 1.61
CA LYS A 125 8.10 -4.04 1.76
C LYS A 125 8.67 -4.18 3.17
N LEU A 126 7.82 -4.15 4.20
CA LEU A 126 8.23 -4.27 5.61
C LEU A 126 8.42 -5.72 6.06
N GLU A 127 7.86 -6.68 5.33
CA GLU A 127 8.12 -8.11 5.55
C GLU A 127 9.57 -8.45 5.19
N ASP A 128 9.97 -8.16 3.95
CA ASP A 128 11.26 -8.56 3.38
C ASP A 128 12.38 -7.52 3.58
N CYS A 129 12.01 -6.25 3.79
CA CYS A 129 12.95 -5.15 3.93
C CYS A 129 13.94 -5.03 2.75
N PHE A 130 13.45 -5.22 1.50
CA PHE A 130 14.25 -5.04 0.29
C PHE A 130 14.18 -3.60 -0.21
N ASP A 131 15.32 -2.91 -0.27
CA ASP A 131 15.42 -1.50 -0.67
C ASP A 131 15.46 -1.29 -2.19
N ASP A 132 15.69 -2.33 -2.97
CA ASP A 132 15.86 -2.27 -4.43
C ASP A 132 14.60 -2.63 -5.24
N ILE A 133 13.45 -2.70 -4.57
CA ILE A 133 12.17 -2.94 -5.24
C ILE A 133 11.73 -1.67 -5.98
N VAL A 134 11.61 -1.80 -7.30
CA VAL A 134 11.16 -0.71 -8.19
C VAL A 134 9.77 -1.02 -8.73
N CYS A 135 8.85 -0.07 -8.55
CA CYS A 135 7.51 -0.14 -9.12
C CYS A 135 7.48 0.61 -10.46
N ASN A 136 6.99 -0.04 -11.52
CA ASN A 136 6.80 0.57 -12.84
C ASN A 136 5.47 1.31 -12.96
N GLY A 137 4.66 1.33 -11.92
CA GLY A 137 3.47 2.16 -11.79
C GLY A 137 2.16 1.41 -11.54
N PHE A 138 1.14 2.18 -11.24
CA PHE A 138 -0.23 1.75 -10.93
C PHE A 138 -1.21 2.38 -11.93
N SER A 139 -1.96 3.41 -11.55
CA SER A 139 -2.84 4.16 -12.43
C SER A 139 -2.40 5.63 -12.57
N MET A 140 -3.02 6.33 -13.50
CA MET A 140 -2.97 7.78 -13.58
C MET A 140 -3.86 8.42 -12.51
N SER A 141 -3.79 9.74 -12.38
CA SER A 141 -4.51 10.53 -11.37
C SER A 141 -6.03 10.51 -11.50
N ASP A 142 -6.55 10.10 -12.64
CA ASP A 142 -7.98 9.92 -12.92
C ASP A 142 -8.44 8.45 -12.76
N GLY A 143 -7.52 7.56 -12.35
CA GLY A 143 -7.77 6.13 -12.23
C GLY A 143 -7.61 5.35 -13.53
N SER A 144 -7.23 5.99 -14.64
CA SER A 144 -7.03 5.30 -15.92
C SER A 144 -5.81 4.38 -15.89
N PRO A 145 -5.86 3.23 -16.58
CA PRO A 145 -4.81 2.21 -16.53
C PRO A 145 -3.66 2.49 -17.50
N VAL A 146 -3.90 3.21 -18.58
CA VAL A 146 -3.00 3.54 -19.70
C VAL A 146 -2.51 2.32 -20.49
N VAL A 147 -1.84 1.36 -19.82
CA VAL A 147 -1.16 0.23 -20.50
C VAL A 147 -1.88 -1.12 -20.33
N SER A 148 -2.55 -1.33 -19.23
CA SER A 148 -3.25 -2.60 -18.94
C SER A 148 -4.53 -2.36 -18.16
N PRO A 149 -5.66 -2.96 -18.57
CA PRO A 149 -6.93 -2.85 -17.83
C PRO A 149 -6.83 -3.27 -16.37
N SER A 150 -5.87 -4.11 -16.01
CA SER A 150 -5.66 -4.56 -14.63
C SER A 150 -5.29 -3.41 -13.68
N HIS A 151 -4.70 -2.31 -14.18
CA HIS A 151 -4.28 -1.16 -13.38
C HIS A 151 -5.41 -0.16 -13.09
N LEU A 152 -6.62 -0.44 -13.54
CA LEU A 152 -7.81 0.41 -13.30
C LEU A 152 -7.92 0.81 -11.83
N ASN A 153 -8.06 2.13 -11.59
CA ASN A 153 -8.24 2.71 -10.26
C ASN A 153 -7.13 2.31 -9.27
N GLY A 154 -5.92 2.10 -9.76
CA GLY A 154 -4.75 1.75 -8.95
C GLY A 154 -4.80 0.39 -8.28
N LYS A 155 -5.64 -0.54 -8.77
CA LYS A 155 -5.84 -1.86 -8.15
C LYS A 155 -4.69 -2.83 -8.33
N ASN A 156 -3.89 -2.67 -9.38
CA ASN A 156 -2.67 -3.43 -9.63
C ASN A 156 -1.52 -2.51 -9.96
N GLY A 157 -0.30 -3.03 -9.82
CA GLY A 157 0.92 -2.29 -10.14
C GLY A 157 2.01 -3.24 -10.62
N ASP A 158 2.77 -2.77 -11.60
CA ASP A 158 3.91 -3.49 -12.13
C ASP A 158 5.14 -3.29 -11.24
N LYS A 159 5.88 -4.35 -11.00
CA LYS A 159 7.13 -4.33 -10.25
C LYS A 159 8.23 -5.01 -11.06
N ARG A 160 9.47 -4.58 -10.84
CA ARG A 160 10.62 -5.20 -11.49
C ARG A 160 11.06 -6.44 -10.74
N TYR A 161 11.62 -7.40 -11.48
CA TYR A 161 12.29 -8.55 -10.90
C TYR A 161 13.52 -8.10 -10.08
N LEU A 162 13.80 -8.82 -9.00
CA LEU A 162 14.92 -8.55 -8.12
C LEU A 162 16.23 -9.08 -8.74
N ARG A 163 17.23 -8.23 -8.79
CA ARG A 163 18.54 -8.52 -9.36
C ARG A 163 19.55 -8.88 -8.28
N LYS A 164 20.53 -9.73 -8.64
CA LYS A 164 21.68 -10.05 -7.76
C LYS A 164 22.53 -8.82 -7.45
N ASP A 165 22.68 -7.91 -8.42
CA ASP A 165 23.43 -6.65 -8.25
C ASP A 165 22.68 -5.57 -7.45
N ARG A 166 21.43 -5.84 -7.07
CA ARG A 166 20.53 -4.94 -6.33
C ARG A 166 20.36 -3.55 -6.98
N SER A 167 20.58 -3.44 -8.27
CA SER A 167 20.51 -2.15 -8.99
C SER A 167 19.09 -1.65 -9.23
N GLY A 168 18.07 -2.51 -9.11
CA GLY A 168 16.69 -2.21 -9.49
C GLY A 168 16.51 -1.94 -11.00
N LYS A 169 17.51 -2.20 -11.84
CA LYS A 169 17.41 -2.05 -13.31
C LYS A 169 16.43 -3.09 -13.89
N ILE A 170 15.84 -2.77 -15.03
CA ILE A 170 14.97 -3.72 -15.74
C ILE A 170 15.80 -4.95 -16.14
N LEU A 171 15.29 -6.13 -15.82
CA LEU A 171 15.66 -7.36 -16.49
C LEU A 171 14.84 -7.43 -17.78
N GLY A 172 15.49 -7.71 -18.91
CA GLY A 172 14.79 -7.91 -20.19
C GLY A 172 13.78 -9.09 -20.09
N LEU A 173 12.90 -9.21 -21.09
CA LEU A 173 11.91 -10.28 -21.19
C LEU A 173 12.53 -11.69 -21.15
N THR A 174 13.81 -11.80 -21.48
CA THR A 174 14.64 -12.99 -21.31
C THR A 174 15.53 -12.82 -20.07
N ALA A 175 14.89 -12.65 -18.89
CA ALA A 175 15.66 -12.63 -17.64
C ALA A 175 16.55 -13.86 -17.58
N THR A 176 17.85 -13.65 -17.78
CA THR A 176 18.79 -14.77 -17.67
C THR A 176 18.87 -15.16 -16.20
N PRO A 177 18.90 -16.48 -15.88
CA PRO A 177 19.06 -16.96 -14.51
C PRO A 177 20.29 -16.37 -13.80
N HIS A 178 21.26 -15.87 -14.56
CA HIS A 178 22.48 -15.26 -14.02
C HIS A 178 22.25 -13.92 -13.32
N GLU A 179 21.29 -13.12 -13.76
CA GLU A 179 21.03 -11.79 -13.20
C GLU A 179 19.93 -11.78 -12.15
N LEU A 180 18.98 -12.72 -12.26
CA LEU A 180 17.84 -12.82 -11.33
C LEU A 180 18.30 -13.35 -9.97
N ASP A 181 17.96 -12.65 -8.90
CA ASP A 181 18.10 -13.14 -7.52
C ASP A 181 16.88 -14.03 -7.18
N ILE A 182 16.96 -15.28 -7.58
CA ILE A 182 15.87 -16.25 -7.44
C ILE A 182 15.41 -16.37 -5.99
N LYS A 183 16.33 -16.40 -5.03
CA LYS A 183 15.99 -16.55 -3.60
C LYS A 183 15.17 -15.37 -3.09
N ARG A 184 15.63 -14.16 -3.37
CA ARG A 184 14.90 -12.95 -2.97
C ARG A 184 13.60 -12.79 -3.75
N GLN A 185 13.58 -13.18 -5.03
CA GLN A 185 12.36 -13.12 -5.83
C GLN A 185 11.28 -14.06 -5.30
N ILE A 186 11.65 -15.27 -4.84
CA ILE A 186 10.71 -16.19 -4.21
C ILE A 186 10.13 -15.57 -2.92
N ALA A 187 10.99 -15.07 -2.02
CA ALA A 187 10.54 -14.44 -0.79
C ALA A 187 9.60 -13.26 -1.08
N TRP A 188 9.97 -12.40 -2.03
CA TRP A 188 9.14 -11.29 -2.48
C TRP A 188 7.78 -11.73 -3.03
N ASN A 189 7.74 -12.79 -3.82
CA ASN A 189 6.49 -13.35 -4.34
C ASN A 189 5.61 -13.90 -3.22
N GLU A 190 6.20 -14.59 -2.23
CA GLU A 190 5.48 -15.08 -1.06
C GLU A 190 4.87 -13.94 -0.24
N ALA A 191 5.64 -12.86 -0.02
CA ALA A 191 5.13 -11.65 0.62
C ALA A 191 3.99 -11.02 -0.19
N LEU A 192 4.12 -10.90 -1.52
CA LEU A 192 3.06 -10.43 -2.40
C LEU A 192 1.77 -11.26 -2.23
N TYR A 193 1.84 -12.58 -2.28
CA TYR A 193 0.67 -13.44 -2.08
C TYR A 193 0.07 -13.29 -0.68
N LYS A 194 0.92 -13.22 0.36
CA LYS A 194 0.47 -12.99 1.75
C LYS A 194 -0.39 -11.74 1.86
N PHE A 195 0.02 -10.65 1.21
CA PHE A 195 -0.71 -9.38 1.22
C PHE A 195 -1.76 -9.23 0.11
N GLY A 196 -2.15 -10.33 -0.54
CA GLY A 196 -3.36 -10.41 -1.37
C GLY A 196 -3.19 -10.05 -2.85
N TRP A 197 -1.99 -10.10 -3.38
CA TRP A 197 -1.77 -10.09 -4.83
C TRP A 197 -2.06 -11.47 -5.39
N LYS A 198 -2.67 -11.54 -6.59
CA LYS A 198 -3.17 -12.82 -7.15
C LYS A 198 -2.40 -13.31 -8.36
N SER A 199 -1.68 -12.44 -9.02
CA SER A 199 -0.85 -12.73 -10.20
C SER A 199 0.41 -11.90 -10.15
N LEU A 200 1.49 -12.52 -10.50
CA LEU A 200 2.84 -11.95 -10.48
C LEU A 200 3.44 -12.04 -11.88
#